data_ab89119488f1baadcd4e8dc5ca340c81
#
_entry.id   ab89119488f1baadcd4e8dc5ca340c81
#
_cell.length_a   1.000
_cell.length_b   1.000
_cell.length_c   1.000
_cell.angle_alpha   90.00
_cell.angle_beta   90.00
_cell.angle_gamma   90.00
#
_symmetry.space_group_name_H-M   'P 1'
#
loop_
_entity.id
_entity.type
_entity.pdbx_description
1 polymer ?
#
loop_
_entity_poly.entity_id
_entity_poly.type
_entity_poly.pdbx_seq_one_letter_code
_entity_poly.pdbx_strand_id
1 'polypeptide(L)'
;MQALVSQPGKEGTTRVDDVDAPKGDGVRIRVLEIGVCGTDREISEGVFGVAPDGGDELVMGHEMVGVVDRDGHGFSKGDLVAATVRRSCGHCLACDEGAPDSCMTGDYVERGITRLDGFAREVVVEDPAQIVAIPRSLGRLGVLAEPTSICARGVRHAITIGARQPWLLQRALVTGAGAVGLLSTMLLRLAGVDVWTASLEEKNEIAGALGAHYVCTKGGDLSELGQFDVVVEAAGDAQLMADALGLLRRGGVACLLGIDGRPGTAKIANKVLAVDTVLENRVLVGSVNAHRQDWLTGVEALDRAKREFPGALEELVAKRVPLDRFAEAFAFHGGKATLLLSDE
;
A
#
# COMPACT_ATOMS: atom_id res chain seq x y z
N MET A 1 -1.65 17.37 -22.21
CA MET A 1 -2.56 16.49 -21.49
C MET A 1 -2.61 16.87 -20.02
N GLN A 2 -3.74 16.69 -19.37
CA GLN A 2 -3.86 17.05 -17.95
C GLN A 2 -3.14 16.06 -17.04
N ALA A 3 -2.52 16.59 -15.99
CA ALA A 3 -1.85 15.84 -14.94
C ALA A 3 -1.99 16.54 -13.59
N LEU A 4 -1.93 15.76 -12.50
CA LEU A 4 -1.80 16.30 -11.15
C LEU A 4 -0.31 16.50 -10.85
N VAL A 5 0.11 17.74 -10.65
CA VAL A 5 1.49 18.10 -10.40
C VAL A 5 1.65 18.75 -9.02
N SER A 6 2.82 18.62 -8.43
CA SER A 6 3.20 19.31 -7.18
C SER A 6 4.67 19.70 -7.22
N GLN A 7 5.07 20.68 -6.41
CA GLN A 7 6.48 20.99 -6.14
C GLN A 7 6.86 20.39 -4.78
N PRO A 8 7.54 19.24 -4.70
CA PRO A 8 7.96 18.67 -3.44
C PRO A 8 8.76 19.66 -2.60
N GLY A 9 8.49 19.67 -1.29
CA GLY A 9 9.09 20.66 -0.37
C GLY A 9 8.36 21.99 -0.29
N LYS A 10 7.25 22.19 -1.04
CA LYS A 10 6.46 23.42 -1.03
C LYS A 10 4.97 23.11 -0.90
N GLU A 11 4.41 23.39 0.27
CA GLU A 11 2.97 23.27 0.53
C GLU A 11 2.13 24.13 -0.41
N GLY A 12 0.93 23.65 -0.78
CA GLY A 12 -0.05 24.41 -1.57
C GLY A 12 0.28 24.57 -3.05
N THR A 13 1.25 23.82 -3.58
CA THR A 13 1.64 23.86 -5.00
C THR A 13 0.93 22.82 -5.85
N THR A 14 0.23 21.89 -5.22
CA THR A 14 -0.49 20.83 -5.94
C THR A 14 -1.63 21.40 -6.76
N ARG A 15 -1.65 21.08 -8.05
CA ARG A 15 -2.63 21.57 -9.02
C ARG A 15 -2.77 20.61 -10.20
N VAL A 16 -3.86 20.75 -10.93
CA VAL A 16 -3.97 20.17 -12.28
C VAL A 16 -3.33 21.13 -13.27
N ASP A 17 -2.47 20.61 -14.12
CA ASP A 17 -1.75 21.38 -15.13
C ASP A 17 -1.60 20.60 -16.43
N ASP A 18 -1.30 21.29 -17.51
CA ASP A 18 -1.01 20.67 -18.80
C ASP A 18 0.47 20.27 -18.88
N VAL A 19 0.69 18.99 -19.13
CA VAL A 19 2.02 18.42 -19.32
C VAL A 19 2.19 17.83 -20.72
N ASP A 20 3.44 17.73 -21.16
CA ASP A 20 3.76 17.08 -22.44
C ASP A 20 3.33 15.62 -22.46
N ALA A 21 2.99 15.13 -23.66
CA ALA A 21 2.72 13.72 -23.87
C ALA A 21 3.99 12.89 -23.60
N PRO A 22 3.88 11.73 -22.89
CA PRO A 22 5.03 10.89 -22.62
C PRO A 22 5.63 10.36 -23.92
N LYS A 23 6.96 10.41 -24.01
CA LYS A 23 7.75 9.88 -25.13
C LYS A 23 8.40 8.56 -24.68
N GLY A 24 8.75 7.70 -25.61
CA GLY A 24 9.48 6.46 -25.34
C GLY A 24 8.93 5.26 -26.10
N ASP A 25 9.73 4.19 -26.08
CA ASP A 25 9.37 2.87 -26.60
C ASP A 25 8.99 1.97 -25.44
N GLY A 26 7.69 1.83 -25.20
CA GLY A 26 7.10 1.07 -24.12
C GLY A 26 5.61 0.86 -24.34
N VAL A 27 4.99 0.23 -23.37
CA VAL A 27 3.53 0.03 -23.40
C VAL A 27 2.84 1.36 -23.11
N ARG A 28 2.04 1.82 -24.06
CA ARG A 28 1.21 3.01 -23.90
C ARG A 28 -0.06 2.65 -23.16
N ILE A 29 -0.31 3.31 -22.04
CA ILE A 29 -1.42 3.03 -21.13
C ILE A 29 -2.24 4.30 -20.98
N ARG A 30 -3.54 4.22 -21.26
CA ARG A 30 -4.51 5.24 -20.87
C ARG A 30 -4.91 4.96 -19.41
N VAL A 31 -4.63 5.92 -18.55
CA VAL A 31 -4.93 5.79 -17.12
C VAL A 31 -6.42 5.99 -16.88
N LEU A 32 -7.04 5.08 -16.18
CA LEU A 32 -8.46 5.15 -15.81
C LEU A 32 -8.66 5.82 -14.46
N GLU A 33 -7.87 5.39 -13.47
CA GLU A 33 -8.09 5.76 -12.08
C GLU A 33 -6.75 5.69 -11.30
N ILE A 34 -6.57 6.63 -10.39
CA ILE A 34 -5.42 6.73 -9.48
C ILE A 34 -5.92 6.68 -8.04
N GLY A 35 -5.39 5.77 -7.23
CA GLY A 35 -5.58 5.76 -5.78
C GLY A 35 -4.81 6.88 -5.11
N VAL A 36 -5.39 7.44 -4.03
CA VAL A 36 -4.75 8.44 -3.18
C VAL A 36 -4.36 7.80 -1.85
N CYS A 37 -3.09 7.95 -1.47
CA CYS A 37 -2.56 7.44 -0.20
C CYS A 37 -2.02 8.56 0.71
N GLY A 38 -1.44 8.17 1.84
CA GLY A 38 -0.76 9.09 2.76
C GLY A 38 0.39 9.85 2.09
N THR A 39 1.20 9.16 1.31
CA THR A 39 2.35 9.74 0.58
C THR A 39 1.95 10.87 -0.36
N ASP A 40 0.81 10.75 -1.07
CA ASP A 40 0.34 11.83 -1.95
C ASP A 40 -0.03 13.08 -1.14
N ARG A 41 -0.62 12.91 0.06
CA ARG A 41 -0.94 14.01 0.98
C ARG A 41 0.34 14.67 1.50
N GLU A 42 1.31 13.87 1.95
CA GLU A 42 2.60 14.36 2.44
C GLU A 42 3.38 15.13 1.35
N ILE A 43 3.30 14.69 0.08
CA ILE A 43 3.88 15.43 -1.06
C ILE A 43 3.15 16.76 -1.24
N SER A 44 1.81 16.77 -1.17
CA SER A 44 1.00 17.99 -1.29
C SER A 44 1.23 18.98 -0.14
N GLU A 45 1.54 18.48 1.04
CA GLU A 45 1.90 19.25 2.24
C GLU A 45 3.36 19.73 2.21
N GLY A 46 4.15 19.30 1.22
CA GLY A 46 5.55 19.68 1.06
C GLY A 46 6.51 19.00 2.05
N VAL A 47 6.10 17.93 2.73
CA VAL A 47 6.92 17.23 3.71
C VAL A 47 7.64 16.00 3.14
N PHE A 48 7.23 15.54 1.96
CA PHE A 48 7.80 14.37 1.29
C PHE A 48 7.95 14.57 -0.22
N GLY A 49 8.63 13.62 -0.89
CA GLY A 49 8.79 13.59 -2.34
C GLY A 49 10.03 14.33 -2.84
N VAL A 50 10.43 13.99 -4.07
CA VAL A 50 11.56 14.63 -4.79
C VAL A 50 11.20 14.73 -6.26
N ALA A 51 11.35 15.94 -6.86
CA ALA A 51 11.13 16.14 -8.28
C ALA A 51 12.18 15.42 -9.14
N PRO A 52 11.87 15.09 -10.41
CA PRO A 52 12.86 14.58 -11.36
C PRO A 52 14.06 15.53 -11.54
N ASP A 53 15.22 14.96 -11.90
CA ASP A 53 16.44 15.73 -12.10
C ASP A 53 16.24 16.82 -13.16
N GLY A 54 16.64 18.04 -12.83
CA GLY A 54 16.55 19.21 -13.71
C GLY A 54 15.20 19.94 -13.69
N GLY A 55 14.25 19.50 -12.88
CA GLY A 55 12.96 20.14 -12.64
C GLY A 55 12.70 20.38 -11.16
N ASP A 56 11.64 21.13 -10.87
CA ASP A 56 11.14 21.35 -9.51
C ASP A 56 9.70 20.84 -9.32
N GLU A 57 9.12 20.29 -10.36
CA GLU A 57 7.77 19.72 -10.36
C GLU A 57 7.81 18.20 -10.52
N LEU A 58 6.84 17.54 -9.91
CA LEU A 58 6.61 16.09 -9.95
C LEU A 58 5.17 15.84 -10.38
N VAL A 59 4.96 15.04 -11.43
CA VAL A 59 3.64 14.44 -11.66
C VAL A 59 3.42 13.40 -10.57
N MET A 60 2.33 13.54 -9.83
CA MET A 60 2.00 12.70 -8.68
C MET A 60 1.40 11.34 -9.08
N GLY A 61 1.03 10.55 -8.08
CA GLY A 61 0.25 9.30 -8.20
C GLY A 61 1.10 8.08 -8.52
N HIS A 62 0.93 7.04 -7.72
CA HIS A 62 1.68 5.78 -7.81
C HIS A 62 0.78 4.53 -7.78
N GLU A 63 -0.50 4.68 -7.44
CA GLU A 63 -1.50 3.61 -7.40
C GLU A 63 -2.41 3.71 -8.63
N MET A 64 -2.04 3.11 -9.76
CA MET A 64 -2.84 3.24 -10.97
C MET A 64 -3.55 1.94 -11.38
N VAL A 65 -4.71 2.10 -12.03
CA VAL A 65 -5.25 1.16 -13.00
C VAL A 65 -5.48 1.86 -14.32
N GLY A 66 -5.11 1.20 -15.42
CA GLY A 66 -5.26 1.73 -16.77
C GLY A 66 -5.54 0.64 -17.80
N VAL A 67 -5.75 1.05 -19.03
CA VAL A 67 -5.92 0.15 -20.18
C VAL A 67 -4.81 0.39 -21.19
N VAL A 68 -4.30 -0.69 -21.77
CA VAL A 68 -3.36 -0.63 -22.87
C VAL A 68 -4.04 0.01 -24.08
N ASP A 69 -3.43 1.08 -24.61
CA ASP A 69 -4.01 1.93 -25.64
C ASP A 69 -3.84 1.35 -27.07
N ARG A 70 -2.79 0.55 -27.27
CA ARG A 70 -2.47 -0.12 -28.54
C ARG A 70 -1.70 -1.41 -28.32
N ASP A 71 -1.83 -2.35 -29.26
CA ASP A 71 -1.05 -3.60 -29.24
C ASP A 71 0.45 -3.34 -29.28
N GLY A 72 1.22 -4.13 -28.58
CA GLY A 72 2.67 -4.09 -28.57
C GLY A 72 3.28 -4.62 -27.29
N HIS A 73 4.54 -4.96 -27.33
CA HIS A 73 5.34 -5.40 -26.16
C HIS A 73 4.74 -6.58 -25.37
N GLY A 74 3.95 -7.45 -26.03
CA GLY A 74 3.29 -8.60 -25.39
C GLY A 74 1.94 -8.29 -24.74
N PHE A 75 1.42 -7.08 -24.92
CA PHE A 75 0.11 -6.64 -24.43
C PHE A 75 -0.82 -6.32 -25.61
N SER A 76 -2.10 -6.53 -25.39
CA SER A 76 -3.15 -6.21 -26.36
C SER A 76 -3.91 -4.95 -25.96
N LYS A 77 -4.38 -4.19 -26.96
CA LYS A 77 -5.27 -3.05 -26.71
C LYS A 77 -6.47 -3.48 -25.88
N GLY A 78 -6.76 -2.72 -24.82
CA GLY A 78 -7.86 -2.99 -23.90
C GLY A 78 -7.49 -3.93 -22.72
N ASP A 79 -6.25 -4.42 -22.64
CA ASP A 79 -5.80 -5.13 -21.46
C ASP A 79 -5.78 -4.18 -20.26
N LEU A 80 -6.36 -4.61 -19.15
CA LEU A 80 -6.31 -3.88 -17.87
C LEU A 80 -4.95 -4.13 -17.21
N VAL A 81 -4.32 -3.06 -16.73
CA VAL A 81 -2.98 -3.12 -16.18
C VAL A 81 -2.81 -2.16 -15.00
N ALA A 82 -1.90 -2.52 -14.09
CA ALA A 82 -1.23 -1.65 -13.13
C ALA A 82 0.28 -1.64 -13.42
N ALA A 83 1.05 -0.83 -12.73
CA ALA A 83 2.51 -0.85 -12.86
C ALA A 83 3.19 -0.71 -11.51
N THR A 84 4.33 -1.37 -11.35
CA THR A 84 5.15 -1.29 -10.13
C THR A 84 5.68 0.13 -9.94
N VAL A 85 6.02 0.49 -8.72
CA VAL A 85 6.37 1.88 -8.34
C VAL A 85 7.87 2.12 -8.44
N ARG A 86 8.70 1.25 -7.87
CA ARG A 86 10.15 1.46 -7.75
C ARG A 86 10.91 1.03 -9.00
N ARG A 87 11.89 1.84 -9.39
CA ARG A 87 12.92 1.55 -10.40
C ARG A 87 14.27 1.56 -9.68
N SER A 88 14.85 0.40 -9.50
CA SER A 88 16.03 0.17 -8.66
C SER A 88 17.32 0.43 -9.41
N CYS A 89 18.46 0.46 -8.71
CA CYS A 89 19.77 0.73 -9.30
C CYS A 89 20.23 -0.33 -10.34
N GLY A 90 19.72 -1.55 -10.28
CA GLY A 90 19.99 -2.62 -11.23
C GLY A 90 21.37 -3.31 -11.10
N HIS A 91 22.19 -2.95 -10.09
CA HIS A 91 23.57 -3.44 -9.96
C HIS A 91 24.03 -3.75 -8.53
N CYS A 92 23.14 -3.72 -7.54
CA CYS A 92 23.48 -4.15 -6.19
C CYS A 92 23.10 -5.62 -5.99
N LEU A 93 23.61 -6.24 -4.94
CA LEU A 93 23.36 -7.65 -4.63
C LEU A 93 21.85 -7.99 -4.66
N ALA A 94 21.00 -7.15 -4.05
CA ALA A 94 19.57 -7.40 -4.06
C ALA A 94 18.98 -7.36 -5.49
N CYS A 95 19.42 -6.44 -6.34
CA CYS A 95 18.99 -6.37 -7.74
C CYS A 95 19.49 -7.57 -8.55
N ASP A 96 20.74 -7.98 -8.35
CA ASP A 96 21.35 -9.13 -9.04
C ASP A 96 20.65 -10.44 -8.66
N GLU A 97 20.20 -10.57 -7.42
CA GLU A 97 19.42 -11.70 -6.90
C GLU A 97 17.91 -11.62 -7.23
N GLY A 98 17.50 -10.67 -8.07
CA GLY A 98 16.11 -10.53 -8.51
C GLY A 98 15.15 -9.94 -7.47
N ALA A 99 15.67 -9.25 -6.45
CA ALA A 99 14.91 -8.54 -5.43
C ALA A 99 15.11 -7.01 -5.51
N PRO A 100 14.75 -6.36 -6.65
CA PRO A 100 14.96 -4.92 -6.86
C PRO A 100 14.19 -4.05 -5.87
N ASP A 101 13.10 -4.56 -5.32
CA ASP A 101 12.31 -3.93 -4.26
C ASP A 101 13.11 -3.71 -2.97
N SER A 102 14.14 -4.51 -2.75
CA SER A 102 15.06 -4.47 -1.61
C SER A 102 16.41 -3.81 -1.98
N CYS A 103 16.43 -2.93 -2.97
CA CYS A 103 17.64 -2.22 -3.42
C CYS A 103 18.45 -1.65 -2.25
N MET A 104 19.74 -2.00 -2.18
CA MET A 104 20.60 -1.70 -1.03
C MET A 104 21.35 -0.38 -1.14
N THR A 105 21.45 0.18 -2.35
CA THR A 105 22.21 1.44 -2.56
C THR A 105 21.43 2.68 -2.15
N GLY A 106 20.09 2.59 -2.09
CA GLY A 106 19.24 3.79 -1.98
C GLY A 106 19.15 4.59 -3.29
N ASP A 107 19.91 4.25 -4.31
CA ASP A 107 19.86 4.89 -5.62
C ASP A 107 18.77 4.26 -6.50
N TYR A 108 17.54 4.49 -6.10
CA TYR A 108 16.34 4.13 -6.83
C TYR A 108 15.46 5.37 -7.06
N VAL A 109 14.57 5.27 -8.02
CA VAL A 109 13.51 6.26 -8.26
C VAL A 109 12.14 5.60 -8.11
N GLU A 110 11.12 6.39 -7.78
CA GLU A 110 9.76 5.89 -7.55
C GLU A 110 8.74 6.76 -8.25
N ARG A 111 7.89 6.11 -9.03
CA ARG A 111 6.80 6.76 -9.78
C ARG A 111 5.92 7.61 -8.86
N GLY A 112 5.84 8.92 -9.16
CA GLY A 112 4.99 9.85 -8.44
C GLY A 112 5.43 10.16 -7.01
N ILE A 113 6.65 9.77 -6.63
CA ILE A 113 7.18 9.94 -5.28
C ILE A 113 8.60 10.53 -5.33
N THR A 114 9.55 9.84 -5.97
CA THR A 114 10.96 10.20 -5.89
C THR A 114 11.61 10.19 -7.25
N ARG A 115 11.98 11.37 -7.75
CA ARG A 115 12.77 11.61 -8.98
C ARG A 115 12.21 11.00 -10.26
N LEU A 116 10.94 10.56 -10.26
CA LEU A 116 10.29 9.98 -11.43
C LEU A 116 8.81 10.35 -11.45
N ASP A 117 8.37 10.98 -12.54
CA ASP A 117 6.97 11.33 -12.75
C ASP A 117 6.03 10.15 -12.57
N GLY A 118 4.91 10.41 -11.92
CA GLY A 118 3.87 9.44 -11.60
C GLY A 118 2.86 9.19 -12.69
N PHE A 119 1.80 8.56 -12.28
CA PHE A 119 0.73 8.07 -13.13
C PHE A 119 -0.51 8.98 -13.16
N ALA A 120 -0.58 10.04 -12.32
CA ALA A 120 -1.76 10.92 -12.27
C ALA A 120 -1.81 11.85 -13.49
N ARG A 121 -1.87 11.27 -14.70
CA ARG A 121 -2.04 11.90 -16.01
C ARG A 121 -2.76 10.96 -16.97
N GLU A 122 -3.39 11.53 -18.00
CA GLU A 122 -4.26 10.80 -18.92
C GLU A 122 -3.58 9.59 -19.60
N VAL A 123 -2.31 9.72 -19.95
CA VAL A 123 -1.55 8.66 -20.64
C VAL A 123 -0.15 8.55 -20.07
N VAL A 124 0.33 7.32 -19.90
CA VAL A 124 1.70 7.00 -19.55
C VAL A 124 2.32 6.02 -20.56
N VAL A 125 3.64 6.02 -20.64
CA VAL A 125 4.42 4.99 -21.34
C VAL A 125 5.28 4.28 -20.30
N GLU A 126 5.19 2.95 -20.26
CA GLU A 126 5.85 2.17 -19.21
C GLU A 126 6.63 1.00 -19.79
N ASP A 127 7.73 0.64 -19.12
CA ASP A 127 8.50 -0.57 -19.42
C ASP A 127 7.62 -1.82 -19.23
N PRO A 128 7.53 -2.71 -20.23
CA PRO A 128 6.78 -3.96 -20.12
C PRO A 128 7.10 -4.79 -18.88
N ALA A 129 8.36 -4.77 -18.41
CA ALA A 129 8.80 -5.48 -17.22
C ALA A 129 8.17 -4.97 -15.92
N GLN A 130 7.69 -3.73 -15.93
CA GLN A 130 7.06 -3.08 -14.77
C GLN A 130 5.54 -3.25 -14.74
N ILE A 131 4.95 -3.77 -15.81
CA ILE A 131 3.49 -3.89 -15.93
C ILE A 131 2.99 -5.16 -15.27
N VAL A 132 1.88 -5.04 -14.57
CA VAL A 132 1.14 -6.14 -13.95
C VAL A 132 -0.25 -6.20 -14.58
N ALA A 133 -0.59 -7.34 -15.17
CA ALA A 133 -1.91 -7.56 -15.74
C ALA A 133 -2.98 -7.63 -14.65
N ILE A 134 -4.10 -6.97 -14.88
CA ILE A 134 -5.25 -6.97 -13.97
C ILE A 134 -6.38 -7.81 -14.61
N PRO A 135 -6.93 -8.80 -13.89
CA PRO A 135 -8.10 -9.54 -14.36
C PRO A 135 -9.26 -8.61 -14.71
N ARG A 136 -9.93 -8.86 -15.85
CA ARG A 136 -11.09 -8.07 -16.26
C ARG A 136 -12.22 -8.06 -15.24
N SER A 137 -12.34 -9.13 -14.42
CA SER A 137 -13.29 -9.24 -13.31
C SER A 137 -13.14 -8.12 -12.28
N LEU A 138 -11.92 -7.62 -12.07
CA LEU A 138 -11.66 -6.52 -11.13
C LEU A 138 -12.06 -5.15 -11.71
N GLY A 139 -11.95 -4.95 -13.03
CA GLY A 139 -12.23 -3.63 -13.60
C GLY A 139 -11.42 -2.53 -12.90
N ARG A 140 -12.09 -1.44 -12.54
CA ARG A 140 -11.48 -0.30 -11.82
C ARG A 140 -11.02 -0.63 -10.40
N LEU A 141 -11.47 -1.73 -9.79
CA LEU A 141 -10.91 -2.20 -8.50
C LEU A 141 -9.43 -2.59 -8.62
N GLY A 142 -8.89 -2.72 -9.84
CA GLY A 142 -7.46 -2.86 -10.10
C GLY A 142 -6.61 -1.71 -9.52
N VAL A 143 -7.20 -0.57 -9.20
CA VAL A 143 -6.53 0.53 -8.48
C VAL A 143 -6.04 0.11 -7.09
N LEU A 144 -6.60 -0.93 -6.52
CA LEU A 144 -6.16 -1.52 -5.25
C LEU A 144 -4.93 -2.43 -5.39
N ALA A 145 -4.43 -2.69 -6.61
CA ALA A 145 -3.32 -3.62 -6.83
C ALA A 145 -2.03 -3.15 -6.14
N GLU A 146 -1.71 -1.86 -6.24
CA GLU A 146 -0.53 -1.29 -5.58
C GLU A 146 -0.59 -1.46 -4.05
N PRO A 147 -1.56 -0.88 -3.33
CA PRO A 147 -1.59 -1.00 -1.88
C PRO A 147 -1.76 -2.45 -1.40
N THR A 148 -2.42 -3.32 -2.18
CA THR A 148 -2.49 -4.75 -1.85
C THR A 148 -1.13 -5.42 -1.96
N SER A 149 -0.28 -5.02 -2.91
CA SER A 149 1.08 -5.57 -3.05
C SER A 149 1.96 -5.27 -1.84
N ILE A 150 1.84 -4.07 -1.27
CA ILE A 150 2.51 -3.67 -0.03
C ILE A 150 2.05 -4.55 1.14
N CYS A 151 0.74 -4.75 1.29
CA CYS A 151 0.17 -5.62 2.30
C CYS A 151 0.61 -7.08 2.12
N ALA A 152 0.60 -7.59 0.87
CA ALA A 152 1.04 -8.96 0.54
C ALA A 152 2.50 -9.19 0.94
N ARG A 153 3.40 -8.22 0.70
CA ARG A 153 4.77 -8.27 1.17
C ARG A 153 4.84 -8.34 2.70
N GLY A 154 4.14 -7.45 3.40
CA GLY A 154 4.14 -7.44 4.87
C GLY A 154 3.66 -8.76 5.46
N VAL A 155 2.56 -9.30 4.96
CA VAL A 155 2.01 -10.60 5.38
C VAL A 155 2.99 -11.73 5.06
N ARG A 156 3.60 -11.75 3.87
CA ARG A 156 4.64 -12.73 3.49
C ARG A 156 5.85 -12.65 4.41
N HIS A 157 6.34 -11.45 4.74
CA HIS A 157 7.44 -11.27 5.70
C HIS A 157 7.07 -11.82 7.08
N ALA A 158 5.89 -11.50 7.61
CA ALA A 158 5.44 -12.01 8.89
C ALA A 158 5.38 -13.55 8.90
N ILE A 159 4.83 -14.17 7.86
CA ILE A 159 4.74 -15.63 7.72
C ILE A 159 6.13 -16.26 7.60
N THR A 160 7.00 -15.72 6.75
CA THR A 160 8.35 -16.27 6.52
C THR A 160 9.18 -16.19 7.80
N ILE A 161 9.12 -15.08 8.52
CA ILE A 161 9.81 -14.90 9.79
C ILE A 161 9.22 -15.79 10.88
N GLY A 162 7.90 -15.93 10.94
CA GLY A 162 7.24 -16.85 11.86
C GLY A 162 7.71 -18.30 11.67
N ALA A 163 7.83 -18.73 10.41
CA ALA A 163 8.27 -20.06 10.02
C ALA A 163 9.73 -20.41 10.36
N ARG A 164 10.52 -19.49 10.94
CA ARG A 164 11.89 -19.77 11.44
C ARG A 164 11.92 -20.86 12.54
N GLN A 165 10.78 -21.17 13.11
CA GLN A 165 10.57 -22.22 14.09
C GLN A 165 9.22 -22.90 13.85
N PRO A 166 8.91 -24.06 14.46
CA PRO A 166 7.57 -24.64 14.41
C PRO A 166 6.54 -23.61 14.89
N TRP A 167 5.64 -23.20 13.99
CA TRP A 167 4.73 -22.09 14.20
C TRP A 167 3.43 -22.29 13.43
N LEU A 168 2.33 -21.84 14.01
CA LEU A 168 1.02 -21.94 13.38
C LEU A 168 0.34 -20.57 13.48
N LEU A 169 0.05 -19.97 12.32
CA LEU A 169 -0.68 -18.72 12.21
C LEU A 169 -2.18 -18.99 12.35
N GLN A 170 -2.73 -18.71 13.51
CA GLN A 170 -4.15 -18.88 13.81
C GLN A 170 -4.86 -17.54 14.07
N ARG A 171 -4.20 -16.61 14.80
CA ARG A 171 -4.79 -15.34 15.21
C ARG A 171 -3.92 -14.17 14.79
N ALA A 172 -4.53 -13.17 14.19
CA ALA A 172 -3.86 -11.94 13.82
C ALA A 172 -4.62 -10.69 14.30
N LEU A 173 -3.88 -9.65 14.62
CA LEU A 173 -4.39 -8.31 14.85
C LEU A 173 -3.89 -7.37 13.76
N VAL A 174 -4.78 -6.56 13.22
CA VAL A 174 -4.45 -5.45 12.33
C VAL A 174 -4.85 -4.15 13.01
N THR A 175 -3.91 -3.25 13.26
CA THR A 175 -4.18 -1.91 13.79
C THR A 175 -4.30 -0.91 12.64
N GLY A 176 -5.38 -0.12 12.66
CA GLY A 176 -5.78 0.77 11.57
C GLY A 176 -6.77 0.12 10.60
N ALA A 177 -7.90 0.79 10.36
CA ALA A 177 -8.95 0.38 9.43
C ALA A 177 -8.99 1.25 8.16
N GLY A 178 -7.85 1.84 7.78
CA GLY A 178 -7.64 2.45 6.47
C GLY A 178 -7.42 1.39 5.37
N ALA A 179 -7.13 1.84 4.15
CA ALA A 179 -6.97 0.94 3.00
C ALA A 179 -5.92 -0.16 3.25
N VAL A 180 -4.72 0.18 3.76
CA VAL A 180 -3.65 -0.79 4.04
C VAL A 180 -4.07 -1.79 5.11
N GLY A 181 -4.72 -1.33 6.19
CA GLY A 181 -5.20 -2.22 7.25
C GLY A 181 -6.28 -3.18 6.77
N LEU A 182 -7.29 -2.67 6.03
CA LEU A 182 -8.37 -3.51 5.50
C LEU A 182 -7.88 -4.49 4.43
N LEU A 183 -6.93 -4.11 3.58
CA LEU A 183 -6.30 -5.02 2.63
C LEU A 183 -5.42 -6.08 3.32
N SER A 184 -4.73 -5.73 4.40
CA SER A 184 -4.02 -6.70 5.25
C SER A 184 -4.98 -7.66 5.94
N THR A 185 -6.11 -7.15 6.45
CA THR A 185 -7.21 -7.96 6.99
C THR A 185 -7.73 -8.95 5.96
N MET A 186 -8.02 -8.49 4.74
CA MET A 186 -8.46 -9.31 3.62
C MET A 186 -7.47 -10.46 3.33
N LEU A 187 -6.19 -10.16 3.20
CA LEU A 187 -5.15 -11.16 2.91
C LEU A 187 -5.05 -12.24 3.99
N LEU A 188 -5.07 -11.83 5.26
CA LEU A 188 -5.04 -12.76 6.40
C LEU A 188 -6.32 -13.60 6.48
N ARG A 189 -7.49 -13.03 6.21
CA ARG A 189 -8.76 -13.76 6.14
C ARG A 189 -8.78 -14.78 5.00
N LEU A 190 -8.30 -14.41 3.81
CA LEU A 190 -8.15 -15.34 2.68
C LEU A 190 -7.16 -16.48 3.00
N ALA A 191 -6.20 -16.26 3.87
CA ALA A 191 -5.30 -17.29 4.38
C ALA A 191 -5.95 -18.18 5.49
N GLY A 192 -7.20 -17.93 5.85
CA GLY A 192 -7.93 -18.70 6.87
C GLY A 192 -7.61 -18.30 8.32
N VAL A 193 -6.96 -17.16 8.53
CA VAL A 193 -6.58 -16.67 9.85
C VAL A 193 -7.79 -16.04 10.55
N ASP A 194 -7.91 -16.21 11.85
CA ASP A 194 -8.87 -15.49 12.69
C ASP A 194 -8.32 -14.07 12.97
N VAL A 195 -8.99 -13.04 12.44
CA VAL A 195 -8.45 -11.68 12.38
C VAL A 195 -9.28 -10.71 13.20
N TRP A 196 -8.59 -9.91 14.01
CA TRP A 196 -9.10 -8.71 14.66
C TRP A 196 -8.61 -7.48 13.89
N THR A 197 -9.50 -6.55 13.57
CA THR A 197 -9.16 -5.25 13.01
C THR A 197 -9.54 -4.19 14.03
N ALA A 198 -8.57 -3.39 14.45
CA ALA A 198 -8.72 -2.41 15.52
C ALA A 198 -8.48 -0.98 15.01
N SER A 199 -9.35 -0.05 15.33
CA SER A 199 -9.26 1.35 14.90
C SER A 199 -10.01 2.28 15.87
N LEU A 200 -9.92 3.59 15.63
CA LEU A 200 -10.57 4.60 16.46
C LEU A 200 -12.06 4.82 16.14
N GLU A 201 -12.53 4.41 14.97
CA GLU A 201 -13.93 4.51 14.58
C GLU A 201 -14.80 3.58 15.42
N GLU A 202 -16.04 4.00 15.70
CA GLU A 202 -16.97 3.18 16.49
C GLU A 202 -17.37 1.88 15.80
N LYS A 203 -17.40 1.88 14.46
CA LYS A 203 -17.69 0.70 13.64
C LYS A 203 -16.96 0.77 12.31
N ASN A 204 -16.70 -0.38 11.72
CA ASN A 204 -16.21 -0.51 10.36
C ASN A 204 -16.90 -1.70 9.69
N GLU A 205 -17.81 -1.39 8.77
CA GLU A 205 -18.64 -2.41 8.10
C GLU A 205 -17.80 -3.26 7.14
N ILE A 206 -16.75 -2.70 6.54
CA ILE A 206 -15.86 -3.41 5.62
C ILE A 206 -15.08 -4.52 6.37
N ALA A 207 -14.57 -4.23 7.58
CA ALA A 207 -13.92 -5.24 8.40
C ALA A 207 -14.84 -6.44 8.69
N GLY A 208 -16.12 -6.14 9.01
CA GLY A 208 -17.17 -7.16 9.18
C GLY A 208 -17.47 -7.94 7.89
N ALA A 209 -17.58 -7.26 6.75
CA ALA A 209 -17.78 -7.87 5.44
C ALA A 209 -16.62 -8.78 5.03
N LEU A 210 -15.39 -8.44 5.43
CA LEU A 210 -14.21 -9.31 5.29
C LEU A 210 -14.19 -10.48 6.28
N GLY A 211 -15.18 -10.61 7.16
CA GLY A 211 -15.27 -11.65 8.17
C GLY A 211 -14.30 -11.49 9.34
N ALA A 212 -13.80 -10.29 9.60
CA ALA A 212 -12.96 -10.00 10.74
C ALA A 212 -13.77 -9.52 11.96
N HIS A 213 -13.21 -9.72 13.16
CA HIS A 213 -13.70 -9.10 14.38
C HIS A 213 -13.26 -7.64 14.40
N TYR A 214 -14.19 -6.73 14.46
CA TYR A 214 -13.86 -5.30 14.57
C TYR A 214 -13.87 -4.82 16.03
N VAL A 215 -12.85 -4.02 16.39
CA VAL A 215 -12.70 -3.46 17.74
C VAL A 215 -12.45 -1.96 17.66
N CYS A 216 -13.30 -1.19 18.32
CA CYS A 216 -13.05 0.23 18.55
C CYS A 216 -12.05 0.39 19.70
N THR A 217 -10.93 1.05 19.44
CA THR A 217 -9.85 1.26 20.43
C THR A 217 -10.03 2.57 21.22
N LYS A 218 -11.11 3.30 21.01
CA LYS A 218 -11.37 4.56 21.68
C LYS A 218 -11.60 4.33 23.18
N GLY A 219 -10.51 4.48 23.95
CA GLY A 219 -10.53 4.24 25.40
C GLY A 219 -10.42 2.77 25.83
N GLY A 220 -10.13 1.85 24.89
CA GLY A 220 -9.91 0.42 25.15
C GLY A 220 -8.43 0.03 25.14
N ASP A 221 -8.10 -1.03 25.87
CA ASP A 221 -6.77 -1.64 25.92
C ASP A 221 -6.76 -2.87 24.99
N LEU A 222 -5.93 -2.86 23.94
CA LEU A 222 -5.76 -3.98 23.03
C LEU A 222 -5.26 -5.25 23.71
N SER A 223 -4.61 -5.15 24.87
CA SER A 223 -4.14 -6.31 25.64
C SER A 223 -5.27 -7.21 26.16
N GLU A 224 -6.49 -6.67 26.31
CA GLU A 224 -7.68 -7.42 26.70
C GLU A 224 -8.13 -8.43 25.63
N LEU A 225 -7.72 -8.23 24.38
CA LEU A 225 -7.99 -9.17 23.29
C LEU A 225 -7.14 -10.44 23.38
N GLY A 226 -6.14 -10.48 24.27
CA GLY A 226 -5.17 -11.56 24.38
C GLY A 226 -4.00 -11.38 23.41
N GLN A 227 -3.35 -12.51 23.08
CA GLN A 227 -2.13 -12.48 22.27
C GLN A 227 -2.36 -13.03 20.86
N PHE A 228 -1.52 -12.57 19.92
CA PHE A 228 -1.63 -12.85 18.49
C PHE A 228 -0.35 -13.49 17.93
N ASP A 229 -0.48 -14.31 16.93
CA ASP A 229 0.64 -14.88 16.17
C ASP A 229 1.28 -13.82 15.26
N VAL A 230 0.42 -12.95 14.69
CA VAL A 230 0.84 -11.81 13.87
C VAL A 230 0.12 -10.55 14.34
N VAL A 231 0.86 -9.45 14.42
CA VAL A 231 0.31 -8.10 14.51
C VAL A 231 0.76 -7.33 13.27
N VAL A 232 -0.18 -6.79 12.49
CA VAL A 232 0.13 -5.87 11.38
C VAL A 232 -0.23 -4.46 11.84
N GLU A 233 0.77 -3.60 11.93
CA GLU A 233 0.55 -2.20 12.25
C GLU A 233 0.40 -1.40 10.95
N ALA A 234 -0.77 -0.80 10.74
CA ALA A 234 -1.16 -0.05 9.54
C ALA A 234 -1.85 1.29 9.87
N ALA A 235 -1.81 1.71 11.13
CA ALA A 235 -2.34 3.02 11.56
C ALA A 235 -1.30 4.14 11.40
N GLY A 236 0.00 3.79 11.37
CA GLY A 236 1.07 4.77 11.38
C GLY A 236 1.14 5.54 12.70
N ASP A 237 1.10 4.81 13.82
CA ASP A 237 1.21 5.38 15.15
C ASP A 237 2.37 4.73 15.91
N ALA A 238 3.37 5.54 16.29
CA ALA A 238 4.59 5.05 16.93
C ALA A 238 4.34 4.34 18.26
N GLN A 239 3.30 4.71 19.01
CA GLN A 239 2.97 4.03 20.26
C GLN A 239 2.35 2.65 19.96
N LEU A 240 1.44 2.54 18.98
CA LEU A 240 0.90 1.24 18.57
C LEU A 240 2.00 0.32 18.03
N MET A 241 3.00 0.86 17.30
CA MET A 241 4.18 0.10 16.85
C MET A 241 4.96 -0.49 18.03
N ALA A 242 5.17 0.31 19.10
CA ALA A 242 5.85 -0.15 20.31
C ALA A 242 5.01 -1.19 21.07
N ASP A 243 3.71 -0.97 21.18
CA ASP A 243 2.77 -1.85 21.90
C ASP A 243 2.60 -3.20 21.21
N ALA A 244 2.78 -3.25 19.87
CA ALA A 244 2.62 -4.47 19.07
C ALA A 244 3.47 -5.65 19.60
N LEU A 245 4.68 -5.40 20.11
CA LEU A 245 5.50 -6.45 20.74
C LEU A 245 4.84 -7.08 21.96
N GLY A 246 4.12 -6.28 22.76
CA GLY A 246 3.39 -6.75 23.94
C GLY A 246 2.20 -7.65 23.62
N LEU A 247 1.63 -7.50 22.44
CA LEU A 247 0.46 -8.24 21.95
C LEU A 247 0.82 -9.57 21.29
N LEU A 248 2.10 -9.88 21.10
CA LEU A 248 2.55 -11.09 20.44
C LEU A 248 2.55 -12.31 21.39
N ARG A 249 2.17 -13.45 20.84
CA ARG A 249 2.46 -14.76 21.44
C ARG A 249 3.94 -15.10 21.34
N ARG A 250 4.32 -16.18 22.02
CA ARG A 250 5.65 -16.80 21.83
C ARG A 250 5.89 -17.11 20.34
N GLY A 251 7.01 -16.65 19.82
CA GLY A 251 7.38 -16.80 18.40
C GLY A 251 6.63 -15.88 17.43
N GLY A 252 5.75 -15.03 17.94
CA GLY A 252 4.96 -14.11 17.13
C GLY A 252 5.76 -13.03 16.42
N VAL A 253 5.16 -12.43 15.39
CA VAL A 253 5.77 -11.42 14.53
C VAL A 253 4.88 -10.18 14.44
N ALA A 254 5.42 -9.00 14.77
CA ALA A 254 4.81 -7.71 14.48
C ALA A 254 5.41 -7.14 13.18
N CYS A 255 4.58 -6.89 12.19
CA CYS A 255 4.97 -6.29 10.91
C CYS A 255 4.44 -4.86 10.82
N LEU A 256 5.34 -3.89 10.68
CA LEU A 256 5.03 -2.47 10.59
C LEU A 256 4.92 -2.06 9.12
N LEU A 257 3.74 -1.59 8.72
CA LEU A 257 3.44 -1.04 7.39
C LEU A 257 3.14 0.46 7.45
N GLY A 258 2.66 0.93 8.61
CA GLY A 258 2.45 2.35 8.85
C GLY A 258 3.78 3.11 9.01
N ILE A 259 3.73 4.42 8.75
CA ILE A 259 4.85 5.35 8.96
C ILE A 259 4.35 6.47 9.88
N ASP A 260 5.14 6.81 10.90
CA ASP A 260 4.91 7.97 11.76
C ASP A 260 6.13 8.89 11.70
N GLY A 261 6.02 9.94 10.88
CA GLY A 261 7.05 10.98 10.73
C GLY A 261 6.95 12.12 11.76
N ARG A 262 5.96 12.06 12.67
CA ARG A 262 5.74 13.12 13.67
C ARG A 262 6.87 13.11 14.72
N PRO A 263 7.35 14.29 15.15
CA PRO A 263 8.32 14.34 16.26
C PRO A 263 7.69 13.79 17.55
N GLY A 264 8.44 12.95 18.26
CA GLY A 264 7.94 12.37 19.51
C GLY A 264 8.75 11.18 19.98
N THR A 265 8.24 10.50 21.00
CA THR A 265 8.82 9.26 21.56
C THR A 265 7.71 8.27 21.85
N ALA A 266 7.87 7.03 21.39
CA ALA A 266 7.06 5.91 21.87
C ALA A 266 7.70 5.27 23.10
N LYS A 267 6.88 4.74 24.00
CA LYS A 267 7.35 4.08 25.22
C LYS A 267 7.09 2.59 25.14
N ILE A 268 8.08 1.81 25.52
CA ILE A 268 7.95 0.36 25.65
C ILE A 268 8.42 -0.07 27.04
N ALA A 269 7.68 -0.93 27.70
CA ALA A 269 8.06 -1.46 29.01
C ALA A 269 9.32 -2.35 28.88
N ASN A 270 10.28 -2.19 29.78
CA ASN A 270 11.49 -3.03 29.81
C ASN A 270 11.15 -4.53 29.82
N LYS A 271 10.09 -4.93 30.53
CA LYS A 271 9.62 -6.32 30.54
C LYS A 271 9.30 -6.81 29.11
N VAL A 272 8.60 -6.03 28.31
CA VAL A 272 8.22 -6.39 26.95
C VAL A 272 9.46 -6.46 26.05
N LEU A 273 10.28 -5.39 26.04
CA LEU A 273 11.42 -5.30 25.12
C LEU A 273 12.58 -6.24 25.52
N ALA A 274 12.99 -6.22 26.79
CA ALA A 274 14.22 -6.87 27.23
C ALA A 274 14.02 -8.28 27.82
N VAL A 275 12.80 -8.66 28.18
CA VAL A 275 12.51 -9.98 28.75
C VAL A 275 11.63 -10.79 27.81
N ASP A 276 10.40 -10.35 27.57
CA ASP A 276 9.42 -11.15 26.80
C ASP A 276 9.87 -11.35 25.36
N THR A 277 10.42 -10.30 24.69
CA THR A 277 10.93 -10.40 23.32
C THR A 277 12.02 -11.47 23.21
N VAL A 278 12.95 -11.52 24.16
CA VAL A 278 14.06 -12.49 24.17
C VAL A 278 13.57 -13.89 24.54
N LEU A 279 12.86 -14.03 25.66
CA LEU A 279 12.47 -15.35 26.18
C LEU A 279 11.37 -16.01 25.34
N GLU A 280 10.60 -15.23 24.62
CA GLU A 280 9.49 -15.74 23.79
C GLU A 280 9.78 -15.67 22.30
N ASN A 281 11.00 -15.31 21.88
CA ASN A 281 11.40 -15.22 20.48
C ASN A 281 10.45 -14.34 19.65
N ARG A 282 10.00 -13.20 20.17
CA ARG A 282 9.15 -12.25 19.46
C ARG A 282 9.98 -11.44 18.48
N VAL A 283 9.37 -11.03 17.36
CA VAL A 283 10.05 -10.23 16.32
C VAL A 283 9.21 -9.02 15.96
N LEU A 284 9.88 -7.90 15.75
CA LEU A 284 9.31 -6.70 15.13
C LEU A 284 10.09 -6.43 13.83
N VAL A 285 9.38 -6.26 12.73
CA VAL A 285 9.94 -6.05 11.40
C VAL A 285 9.19 -4.96 10.66
N GLY A 286 9.92 -4.04 10.01
CA GLY A 286 9.36 -3.08 9.06
C GLY A 286 9.26 -3.68 7.66
N SER A 287 8.27 -3.25 6.87
CA SER A 287 8.12 -3.65 5.48
C SER A 287 7.65 -2.47 4.63
N VAL A 288 8.33 -2.23 3.52
CA VAL A 288 8.01 -1.15 2.57
C VAL A 288 8.22 -1.65 1.14
N ASN A 289 7.47 -1.08 0.18
CA ASN A 289 7.51 -1.47 -1.21
C ASN A 289 7.02 -2.91 -1.44
N ALA A 290 7.12 -3.44 -2.67
CA ALA A 290 6.67 -4.79 -2.98
C ALA A 290 7.52 -5.42 -4.10
N HIS A 291 7.86 -6.70 -3.94
CA HIS A 291 8.44 -7.51 -4.99
C HIS A 291 7.38 -7.84 -6.05
N ARG A 292 7.80 -8.06 -7.31
CA ARG A 292 6.85 -8.43 -8.38
C ARG A 292 5.94 -9.61 -7.99
N GLN A 293 6.44 -10.59 -7.24
CA GLN A 293 5.63 -11.70 -6.75
C GLN A 293 4.53 -11.26 -5.78
N ASP A 294 4.79 -10.22 -4.96
CA ASP A 294 3.78 -9.67 -4.05
C ASP A 294 2.66 -8.96 -4.81
N TRP A 295 2.99 -8.30 -5.95
CA TRP A 295 2.00 -7.75 -6.86
C TRP A 295 1.09 -8.83 -7.45
N LEU A 296 1.67 -9.92 -7.96
CA LEU A 296 0.90 -11.04 -8.53
C LEU A 296 0.00 -11.68 -7.46
N THR A 297 0.56 -11.95 -6.27
CA THR A 297 -0.19 -12.47 -5.13
C THR A 297 -1.32 -11.52 -4.71
N GLY A 298 -1.04 -10.21 -4.69
CA GLY A 298 -2.04 -9.19 -4.35
C GLY A 298 -3.18 -9.13 -5.35
N VAL A 299 -2.89 -9.16 -6.64
CA VAL A 299 -3.92 -9.16 -7.70
C VAL A 299 -4.77 -10.43 -7.66
N GLU A 300 -4.16 -11.60 -7.45
CA GLU A 300 -4.88 -12.87 -7.27
C GLU A 300 -5.77 -12.83 -6.03
N ALA A 301 -5.26 -12.28 -4.93
CA ALA A 301 -6.02 -12.10 -3.70
C ALA A 301 -7.23 -11.17 -3.88
N LEU A 302 -7.08 -10.06 -4.61
CA LEU A 302 -8.20 -9.15 -4.94
C LEU A 302 -9.28 -9.86 -5.75
N ASP A 303 -8.89 -10.61 -6.79
CA ASP A 303 -9.85 -11.36 -7.62
C ASP A 303 -10.57 -12.44 -6.81
N ARG A 304 -9.86 -13.10 -5.89
CA ARG A 304 -10.44 -14.05 -4.96
C ARG A 304 -11.37 -13.38 -3.95
N ALA A 305 -10.95 -12.25 -3.37
CA ALA A 305 -11.73 -11.49 -2.39
C ALA A 305 -13.05 -10.98 -2.96
N LYS A 306 -13.06 -10.55 -4.22
CA LYS A 306 -14.28 -10.14 -4.91
C LYS A 306 -15.35 -11.24 -4.94
N ARG A 307 -14.93 -12.52 -4.98
CA ARG A 307 -15.84 -13.68 -4.94
C ARG A 307 -16.21 -14.10 -3.52
N GLU A 308 -15.25 -14.08 -2.59
CA GLU A 308 -15.43 -14.56 -1.22
C GLU A 308 -16.07 -13.54 -0.28
N PHE A 309 -15.84 -12.24 -0.55
CA PHE A 309 -16.34 -11.10 0.23
C PHE A 309 -17.09 -10.10 -0.67
N PRO A 310 -18.26 -10.48 -1.21
CA PRO A 310 -18.99 -9.64 -2.17
C PRO A 310 -19.28 -8.25 -1.61
N GLY A 311 -18.96 -7.22 -2.38
CA GLY A 311 -19.17 -5.80 -2.02
C GLY A 311 -18.06 -5.16 -1.19
N ALA A 312 -17.22 -5.94 -0.48
CA ALA A 312 -16.23 -5.37 0.43
C ALA A 312 -15.15 -4.50 -0.27
N LEU A 313 -14.72 -4.89 -1.48
CA LEU A 313 -13.75 -4.10 -2.25
C LEU A 313 -14.38 -2.84 -2.85
N GLU A 314 -15.63 -2.94 -3.28
CA GLU A 314 -16.41 -1.81 -3.78
C GLU A 314 -16.60 -0.76 -2.69
N GLU A 315 -16.93 -1.17 -1.47
CA GLU A 315 -17.06 -0.30 -0.31
C GLU A 315 -15.72 0.28 0.14
N LEU A 316 -14.63 -0.49 -0.01
CA LEU A 316 -13.28 -0.02 0.31
C LEU A 316 -12.88 1.17 -0.56
N VAL A 317 -13.25 1.18 -1.86
CA VAL A 317 -13.06 2.33 -2.73
C VAL A 317 -14.23 3.32 -2.52
N ALA A 318 -14.20 3.96 -1.37
CA ALA A 318 -15.33 4.70 -0.82
C ALA A 318 -15.60 6.05 -1.48
N LYS A 319 -14.61 6.61 -2.18
CA LYS A 319 -14.76 7.93 -2.83
C LYS A 319 -14.03 7.98 -4.17
N ARG A 320 -14.76 8.37 -5.23
CA ARG A 320 -14.22 8.64 -6.56
C ARG A 320 -14.53 10.07 -6.95
N VAL A 321 -13.53 10.84 -7.36
CA VAL A 321 -13.70 12.22 -7.80
C VAL A 321 -12.95 12.47 -9.11
N PRO A 322 -13.39 13.38 -9.96
CA PRO A 322 -12.61 13.84 -11.12
C PRO A 322 -11.27 14.43 -10.70
N LEU A 323 -10.28 14.41 -11.61
CA LEU A 323 -8.92 14.88 -11.34
C LEU A 323 -8.87 16.33 -10.83
N ASP A 324 -9.70 17.22 -11.38
CA ASP A 324 -9.81 18.64 -11.00
C ASP A 324 -10.34 18.86 -9.57
N ARG A 325 -10.96 17.84 -8.98
CA ARG A 325 -11.46 17.84 -7.60
C ARG A 325 -10.55 17.08 -6.63
N PHE A 326 -9.26 16.94 -6.94
CA PHE A 326 -8.29 16.18 -6.15
C PHE A 326 -8.28 16.53 -4.66
N ALA A 327 -8.49 17.81 -4.31
CA ALA A 327 -8.54 18.26 -2.92
C ALA A 327 -9.59 17.51 -2.09
N GLU A 328 -10.71 17.09 -2.69
CA GLU A 328 -11.72 16.30 -2.00
C GLU A 328 -11.27 14.87 -1.72
N ALA A 329 -10.47 14.27 -2.61
CA ALA A 329 -9.88 12.96 -2.39
C ALA A 329 -8.78 13.02 -1.32
N PHE A 330 -8.00 14.10 -1.31
CA PHE A 330 -6.93 14.31 -0.32
C PHE A 330 -7.48 14.56 1.09
N ALA A 331 -8.59 15.26 1.20
CA ALA A 331 -9.28 15.51 2.47
C ALA A 331 -10.10 14.31 2.98
N PHE A 332 -10.26 13.25 2.17
CA PHE A 332 -11.07 12.11 2.54
C PHE A 332 -10.31 11.14 3.45
N HIS A 333 -10.92 10.79 4.58
CA HIS A 333 -10.42 9.79 5.53
C HIS A 333 -11.50 8.71 5.70
N GLY A 334 -11.14 7.46 5.41
CA GLY A 334 -12.06 6.31 5.50
C GLY A 334 -12.06 5.45 4.24
N GLY A 335 -11.27 4.39 4.22
CA GLY A 335 -11.05 3.56 3.03
C GLY A 335 -10.13 4.20 2.00
N LYS A 336 -10.38 3.95 0.72
CA LYS A 336 -9.60 4.47 -0.41
C LYS A 336 -10.38 5.56 -1.15
N ALA A 337 -9.75 6.73 -1.31
CA ALA A 337 -10.19 7.72 -2.29
C ALA A 337 -9.41 7.57 -3.59
N THR A 338 -10.03 7.90 -4.72
CA THR A 338 -9.42 7.81 -6.04
C THR A 338 -9.75 9.01 -6.92
N LEU A 339 -8.88 9.26 -7.90
CA LEU A 339 -9.02 10.29 -8.94
C LEU A 339 -9.35 9.63 -10.27
N LEU A 340 -10.41 10.07 -10.91
CA LEU A 340 -10.81 9.63 -12.24
C LEU A 340 -10.08 10.46 -13.30
N LEU A 341 -9.40 9.81 -14.24
CA LEU A 341 -8.69 10.45 -15.33
C LEU A 341 -9.38 10.24 -16.69
N SER A 342 -10.18 9.19 -16.82
CA SER A 342 -10.99 8.96 -18.00
C SER A 342 -12.28 8.23 -17.65
N ASP A 343 -13.34 8.48 -18.42
CA ASP A 343 -14.65 7.85 -18.21
C ASP A 343 -14.68 6.39 -18.68
N GLU A 344 -13.79 5.98 -19.62
CA GLU A 344 -13.58 4.60 -20.11
C GLU A 344 -12.14 4.39 -20.61
#